data_96b28f613d79454a584de20bcf5c0c26
#
_entry.id   96b28f613d79454a584de20bcf5c0c26
#
_cell.length_a   1.000
_cell.length_b   1.000
_cell.length_c   1.000
_cell.angle_alpha   90.00
_cell.angle_beta   90.00
_cell.angle_gamma   90.00
#
_symmetry.space_group_name_H-M   'P 1'
#
loop_
_entity.id
_entity.type
_entity.pdbx_description
1 polymer ?
#
loop_
_entity_poly.entity_id
_entity_poly.type
_entity_poly.pdbx_seq_one_letter_code
_entity_poly.pdbx_strand_id
1 'polypeptide(L)'
;MQCVSRWLGGAVMALFLSGCGESGSTLTVTGSSTIAPLMAELAERYEAETGIQVDVQSGGSGRGIGDVRQGLADLGMVSRALKADEKDLDGHLIGRDGIAIIVHRDNPVPALNDDQIRAIYTGKRQRWGAGADEGRQITVVHKAQGRSTQELFLAYFQLENSQVQPDRVIGENQQGIKAVAGDPFAIGYVSIGTAIYEAENGTAIRLLPLEGRPASLAVLAQGGYPLARELNLVTHGEMSPPVVDFLAFVTRTDMADVYHDYYFLPAAE
;
A
#
# COMPACT_ATOMS: atom_id res chain seq x y z
N MET A 1 44.40 8.89 -80.64
CA MET A 1 44.63 10.04 -79.76
C MET A 1 43.70 9.89 -78.56
N GLN A 2 44.30 9.55 -77.45
CA GLN A 2 43.59 9.22 -76.18
C GLN A 2 43.47 10.48 -75.32
N CYS A 3 42.27 10.80 -74.83
CA CYS A 3 42.06 11.76 -73.76
C CYS A 3 41.55 11.01 -72.52
N VAL A 4 42.39 10.96 -71.50
CA VAL A 4 42.09 10.38 -70.20
C VAL A 4 41.59 11.49 -69.29
N SER A 5 40.33 11.40 -68.87
CA SER A 5 39.71 12.32 -67.91
C SER A 5 39.74 11.63 -66.51
N ARG A 6 40.47 12.23 -65.55
CA ARG A 6 40.58 11.81 -64.17
C ARG A 6 39.43 12.46 -63.36
N TRP A 7 38.57 11.64 -62.77
CA TRP A 7 37.58 12.07 -61.80
C TRP A 7 38.16 11.91 -60.38
N LEU A 8 38.24 13.02 -59.65
CA LEU A 8 38.53 13.06 -58.25
C LEU A 8 37.22 12.82 -57.47
N GLY A 9 37.11 11.68 -56.84
CA GLY A 9 36.02 11.37 -55.90
C GLY A 9 36.31 11.96 -54.52
N GLY A 10 35.54 12.99 -54.13
CA GLY A 10 35.53 13.48 -52.75
C GLY A 10 34.72 12.58 -51.85
N ALA A 11 35.39 11.92 -50.88
CA ALA A 11 34.72 11.15 -49.82
C ALA A 11 34.19 12.13 -48.75
N VAL A 12 32.88 12.30 -48.71
CA VAL A 12 32.17 12.98 -47.60
C VAL A 12 32.06 11.97 -46.45
N MET A 13 32.87 12.15 -45.42
CA MET A 13 32.82 11.37 -44.18
C MET A 13 31.70 11.95 -43.32
N ALA A 14 30.53 11.30 -43.33
CA ALA A 14 29.42 11.63 -42.44
C ALA A 14 29.78 11.17 -41.01
N LEU A 15 30.04 12.14 -40.11
CA LEU A 15 30.13 11.88 -38.65
C LEU A 15 28.71 11.59 -38.15
N PHE A 16 28.41 10.32 -37.90
CA PHE A 16 27.28 9.92 -37.07
C PHE A 16 27.64 10.26 -35.62
N LEU A 17 27.12 11.37 -35.11
CA LEU A 17 27.02 11.62 -33.69
C LEU A 17 26.04 10.59 -33.11
N SER A 18 26.57 9.48 -32.62
CA SER A 18 25.84 8.55 -31.75
C SER A 18 25.55 9.32 -30.48
N GLY A 19 24.37 9.94 -30.38
CA GLY A 19 23.81 10.36 -29.12
C GLY A 19 23.58 9.11 -28.29
N CYS A 20 24.47 8.81 -27.33
CA CYS A 20 24.13 7.97 -26.20
C CYS A 20 23.00 8.72 -25.48
N GLY A 21 21.74 8.35 -25.73
CA GLY A 21 20.67 8.65 -24.82
C GLY A 21 21.06 8.03 -23.49
N GLU A 22 21.27 8.86 -22.47
CA GLU A 22 21.28 8.39 -21.11
C GLU A 22 19.97 7.61 -20.93
N SER A 23 20.08 6.31 -20.78
CA SER A 23 18.98 5.50 -20.29
C SER A 23 18.67 6.05 -18.90
N GLY A 24 17.59 6.84 -18.80
CA GLY A 24 17.14 7.42 -17.56
C GLY A 24 17.09 6.32 -16.53
N SER A 25 17.73 6.52 -15.39
CA SER A 25 17.68 5.59 -14.26
C SER A 25 16.22 5.45 -13.82
N THR A 26 15.69 4.24 -13.91
CA THR A 26 14.36 3.93 -13.39
C THR A 26 14.53 3.39 -11.98
N LEU A 27 13.86 4.00 -11.00
CA LEU A 27 13.77 3.46 -9.65
C LEU A 27 12.64 2.43 -9.59
N THR A 28 12.89 1.31 -8.93
CA THR A 28 11.89 0.27 -8.71
C THR A 28 11.45 0.26 -7.24
N VAL A 29 10.16 0.44 -7.00
CA VAL A 29 9.54 0.49 -5.67
C VAL A 29 8.49 -0.60 -5.56
N THR A 30 8.68 -1.58 -4.66
CA THR A 30 7.76 -2.73 -4.55
C THR A 30 7.19 -2.86 -3.14
N GLY A 31 6.04 -3.50 -2.99
CA GLY A 31 5.58 -3.91 -1.65
C GLY A 31 4.14 -3.57 -1.31
N SER A 32 3.91 -2.84 -0.22
CA SER A 32 2.60 -2.62 0.40
C SER A 32 1.54 -2.06 -0.54
N SER A 33 0.43 -2.77 -0.71
CA SER A 33 -0.75 -2.28 -1.44
C SER A 33 -1.47 -1.10 -0.76
N THR A 34 -1.14 -0.81 0.49
CA THR A 34 -1.63 0.38 1.19
C THR A 34 -0.90 1.62 0.72
N ILE A 35 0.42 1.53 0.59
CA ILE A 35 1.29 2.65 0.22
C ILE A 35 1.28 2.87 -1.31
N ALA A 36 1.11 1.81 -2.10
CA ALA A 36 1.28 1.87 -3.54
C ALA A 36 0.48 2.96 -4.27
N PRO A 37 -0.80 3.25 -3.96
CA PRO A 37 -1.52 4.35 -4.62
C PRO A 37 -0.92 5.73 -4.33
N LEU A 38 -0.58 6.03 -3.07
CA LEU A 38 0.13 7.24 -2.67
C LEU A 38 1.48 7.34 -3.38
N MET A 39 2.22 6.23 -3.41
CA MET A 39 3.56 6.20 -4.01
C MET A 39 3.52 6.39 -5.53
N ALA A 40 2.48 5.92 -6.20
CA ALA A 40 2.29 6.14 -7.63
C ALA A 40 2.09 7.64 -7.95
N GLU A 41 1.27 8.35 -7.17
CA GLU A 41 1.08 9.80 -7.31
C GLU A 41 2.39 10.57 -7.03
N LEU A 42 3.11 10.22 -5.95
CA LEU A 42 4.40 10.84 -5.64
C LEU A 42 5.45 10.54 -6.72
N ALA A 43 5.43 9.35 -7.32
CA ALA A 43 6.28 8.97 -8.43
C ALA A 43 6.03 9.82 -9.69
N GLU A 44 4.75 10.04 -10.05
CA GLU A 44 4.38 10.90 -11.17
C GLU A 44 4.86 12.35 -10.96
N ARG A 45 4.71 12.90 -9.75
CA ARG A 45 5.20 14.24 -9.42
C ARG A 45 6.73 14.32 -9.46
N TYR A 46 7.42 13.28 -8.95
CA TYR A 46 8.88 13.19 -8.99
C TYR A 46 9.40 13.11 -10.42
N GLU A 47 8.79 12.28 -11.26
CA GLU A 47 9.13 12.18 -12.68
C GLU A 47 8.93 13.51 -13.41
N ALA A 48 7.83 14.23 -13.14
CA ALA A 48 7.57 15.54 -13.72
C ALA A 48 8.60 16.60 -13.30
N GLU A 49 9.16 16.51 -12.06
CA GLU A 49 10.15 17.46 -11.53
C GLU A 49 11.58 17.13 -12.01
N THR A 50 11.93 15.83 -12.09
CA THR A 50 13.32 15.38 -12.27
C THR A 50 13.60 14.67 -13.59
N GLY A 51 12.58 14.16 -14.27
CA GLY A 51 12.71 13.29 -15.42
C GLY A 51 13.12 11.84 -15.08
N ILE A 52 13.26 11.49 -13.79
CA ILE A 52 13.60 10.14 -13.34
C ILE A 52 12.31 9.33 -13.16
N GLN A 53 12.20 8.21 -13.87
CA GLN A 53 11.05 7.31 -13.76
C GLN A 53 11.08 6.51 -12.46
N VAL A 54 9.89 6.25 -11.88
CA VAL A 54 9.73 5.40 -10.70
C VAL A 54 8.64 4.36 -10.97
N ASP A 55 9.05 3.09 -11.07
CA ASP A 55 8.13 1.96 -11.27
C ASP A 55 7.61 1.46 -9.92
N VAL A 56 6.32 1.62 -9.68
CA VAL A 56 5.66 1.24 -8.42
C VAL A 56 4.84 -0.04 -8.58
N GLN A 57 5.21 -1.09 -7.83
CA GLN A 57 4.57 -2.39 -7.91
C GLN A 57 4.00 -2.82 -6.56
N SER A 58 2.70 -3.08 -6.48
CA SER A 58 2.09 -3.66 -5.28
C SER A 58 2.32 -5.18 -5.19
N GLY A 59 2.33 -5.72 -3.97
CA GLY A 59 2.55 -7.15 -3.76
C GLY A 59 2.55 -7.55 -2.27
N GLY A 60 2.39 -6.56 -1.37
CA GLY A 60 2.45 -6.71 0.07
C GLY A 60 3.83 -6.44 0.66
N SER A 61 3.87 -6.07 1.94
CA SER A 61 5.10 -5.65 2.62
C SER A 61 6.17 -6.74 2.65
N GLY A 62 5.77 -8.01 2.76
CA GLY A 62 6.71 -9.13 2.69
C GLY A 62 7.43 -9.22 1.35
N ARG A 63 6.75 -8.91 0.23
CA ARG A 63 7.38 -8.80 -1.09
C ARG A 63 8.39 -7.65 -1.12
N GLY A 64 7.98 -6.45 -0.67
CA GLY A 64 8.88 -5.28 -0.64
C GLY A 64 10.18 -5.56 0.11
N ILE A 65 10.08 -6.19 1.29
CA ILE A 65 11.25 -6.63 2.07
C ILE A 65 12.10 -7.65 1.30
N GLY A 66 11.46 -8.64 0.70
CA GLY A 66 12.16 -9.68 -0.07
C GLY A 66 12.88 -9.11 -1.29
N ASP A 67 12.23 -8.21 -2.02
CA ASP A 67 12.75 -7.62 -3.24
C ASP A 67 13.98 -6.72 -2.95
N VAL A 68 13.95 -5.87 -1.90
CA VAL A 68 15.11 -5.03 -1.55
C VAL A 68 16.29 -5.87 -1.03
N ARG A 69 16.04 -6.94 -0.27
CA ARG A 69 17.09 -7.86 0.18
C ARG A 69 17.80 -8.58 -0.97
N GLN A 70 17.07 -8.83 -2.05
CA GLN A 70 17.59 -9.50 -3.24
C GLN A 70 18.12 -8.52 -4.31
N GLY A 71 18.04 -7.23 -4.07
CA GLY A 71 18.41 -6.20 -5.05
C GLY A 71 17.49 -6.16 -6.28
N LEU A 72 16.25 -6.64 -6.15
CA LEU A 72 15.21 -6.61 -7.19
C LEU A 72 14.40 -5.32 -7.17
N ALA A 73 14.46 -4.57 -6.07
CA ALA A 73 13.87 -3.24 -5.93
C ALA A 73 14.85 -2.33 -5.18
N ASP A 74 14.82 -1.04 -5.51
CA ASP A 74 15.59 0.01 -4.84
C ASP A 74 14.98 0.36 -3.49
N LEU A 75 13.64 0.33 -3.41
CA LEU A 75 12.85 0.67 -2.22
C LEU A 75 11.73 -0.35 -2.00
N GLY A 76 11.54 -0.73 -0.74
CA GLY A 76 10.43 -1.57 -0.31
C GLY A 76 9.35 -0.77 0.42
N MET A 77 8.09 -0.89 0.03
CA MET A 77 6.95 -0.31 0.75
C MET A 77 6.51 -1.25 1.87
N VAL A 78 6.54 -0.79 3.13
CA VAL A 78 6.19 -1.58 4.31
C VAL A 78 5.21 -0.82 5.19
N SER A 79 3.97 -1.31 5.31
CA SER A 79 2.91 -0.65 6.10
C SER A 79 2.82 -1.20 7.54
N ARG A 80 3.94 -1.26 8.22
CA ARG A 80 4.15 -1.56 9.64
C ARG A 80 5.56 -1.12 10.06
N ALA A 81 5.82 -1.10 11.37
CA ALA A 81 7.20 -1.02 11.87
C ALA A 81 8.03 -2.23 11.43
N LEU A 82 9.34 -2.06 11.29
CA LEU A 82 10.27 -3.18 11.06
C LEU A 82 10.31 -4.09 12.28
N LYS A 83 10.43 -5.39 12.04
CA LYS A 83 10.53 -6.42 13.09
C LYS A 83 11.96 -6.52 13.64
N ALA A 84 12.10 -7.15 14.79
CA ALA A 84 13.39 -7.33 15.43
C ALA A 84 14.39 -8.20 14.64
N ASP A 85 13.90 -9.01 13.72
CA ASP A 85 14.68 -9.85 12.80
C ASP A 85 14.93 -9.19 11.42
N GLU A 86 14.49 -7.93 11.23
CA GLU A 86 14.67 -7.13 10.02
C GLU A 86 15.73 -6.03 10.22
N LYS A 87 16.73 -6.27 11.07
CA LYS A 87 17.79 -5.29 11.43
C LYS A 87 18.79 -4.99 10.32
N ASP A 88 18.77 -5.79 9.29
CA ASP A 88 19.54 -5.61 8.06
C ASP A 88 18.93 -4.55 7.12
N LEU A 89 17.75 -4.04 7.45
CA LEU A 89 17.02 -3.04 6.68
C LEU A 89 17.02 -1.69 7.40
N ASP A 90 17.11 -0.62 6.63
CA ASP A 90 16.89 0.74 7.10
C ASP A 90 15.46 1.18 6.78
N GLY A 91 14.70 1.55 7.82
CA GLY A 91 13.33 2.01 7.71
C GLY A 91 13.23 3.53 7.67
N HIS A 92 12.59 4.07 6.64
CA HIS A 92 12.34 5.50 6.47
C HIS A 92 10.84 5.75 6.67
N LEU A 93 10.45 6.30 7.82
CA LEU A 93 9.06 6.63 8.11
C LEU A 93 8.57 7.72 7.16
N ILE A 94 7.54 7.44 6.39
CA ILE A 94 6.92 8.40 5.46
C ILE A 94 5.55 8.88 5.93
N GLY A 95 4.87 8.12 6.80
CA GLY A 95 3.55 8.50 7.30
C GLY A 95 2.94 7.47 8.25
N ARG A 96 1.66 7.69 8.59
CA ARG A 96 0.87 6.80 9.45
C ARG A 96 -0.50 6.53 8.85
N ASP A 97 -1.03 5.35 9.17
CA ASP A 97 -2.34 4.86 8.78
C ASP A 97 -2.91 4.00 9.92
N GLY A 98 -4.04 3.39 9.70
CA GLY A 98 -4.62 2.38 10.59
C GLY A 98 -5.31 1.28 9.79
N ILE A 99 -5.80 0.27 10.50
CA ILE A 99 -6.58 -0.82 9.91
C ILE A 99 -8.01 -0.70 10.41
N ALA A 100 -8.96 -0.55 9.49
CA ALA A 100 -10.39 -0.52 9.78
C ALA A 100 -11.02 -1.89 9.58
N ILE A 101 -11.95 -2.25 10.44
CA ILE A 101 -12.95 -3.27 10.16
C ILE A 101 -14.01 -2.64 9.27
N ILE A 102 -14.33 -3.28 8.14
CA ILE A 102 -15.31 -2.81 7.19
C ILE A 102 -16.45 -3.82 7.01
N VAL A 103 -17.64 -3.30 6.83
CA VAL A 103 -18.84 -4.05 6.45
C VAL A 103 -19.51 -3.35 5.28
N HIS A 104 -20.47 -4.04 4.65
CA HIS A 104 -21.31 -3.40 3.65
C HIS A 104 -22.07 -2.20 4.25
N ARG A 105 -22.32 -1.17 3.46
CA ARG A 105 -23.02 0.06 3.88
C ARG A 105 -24.36 -0.23 4.55
N ASP A 106 -25.14 -1.16 4.00
CA ASP A 106 -26.49 -1.50 4.47
C ASP A 106 -26.48 -2.55 5.60
N ASN A 107 -25.33 -3.04 6.03
CA ASN A 107 -25.26 -3.95 7.17
C ASN A 107 -25.68 -3.20 8.45
N PRO A 108 -26.67 -3.68 9.20
CA PRO A 108 -27.24 -2.93 10.33
C PRO A 108 -26.37 -2.92 11.60
N VAL A 109 -25.29 -3.71 11.66
CA VAL A 109 -24.46 -3.83 12.87
C VAL A 109 -23.73 -2.50 13.17
N PRO A 110 -24.00 -1.81 14.29
CA PRO A 110 -23.42 -0.48 14.54
C PRO A 110 -21.94 -0.54 14.95
N ALA A 111 -21.58 -1.59 15.68
CA ALA A 111 -20.23 -1.84 16.19
C ALA A 111 -20.05 -3.31 16.54
N LEU A 112 -18.80 -3.73 16.64
CA LEU A 112 -18.40 -5.04 17.16
C LEU A 112 -17.28 -4.83 18.17
N ASN A 113 -17.31 -5.57 19.28
CA ASN A 113 -16.18 -5.64 20.19
C ASN A 113 -15.17 -6.71 19.74
N ASP A 114 -13.99 -6.74 20.35
CA ASP A 114 -12.90 -7.62 19.97
C ASP A 114 -13.27 -9.10 20.06
N ASP A 115 -14.03 -9.50 21.10
CA ASP A 115 -14.48 -10.90 21.25
C ASP A 115 -15.45 -11.30 20.12
N GLN A 116 -16.31 -10.41 19.70
CA GLN A 116 -17.22 -10.64 18.59
C GLN A 116 -16.46 -10.77 17.25
N ILE A 117 -15.47 -9.90 17.03
CA ILE A 117 -14.60 -9.98 15.83
C ILE A 117 -13.83 -11.31 15.85
N ARG A 118 -13.18 -11.65 16.98
CA ARG A 118 -12.51 -12.94 17.16
C ARG A 118 -13.45 -14.13 16.89
N ALA A 119 -14.65 -14.10 17.46
CA ALA A 119 -15.63 -15.16 17.27
C ALA A 119 -16.06 -15.32 15.79
N ILE A 120 -16.18 -14.21 15.06
CA ILE A 120 -16.49 -14.22 13.61
C ILE A 120 -15.33 -14.85 12.84
N TYR A 121 -14.12 -14.34 13.01
CA TYR A 121 -12.96 -14.80 12.24
C TYR A 121 -12.52 -16.22 12.56
N THR A 122 -12.85 -16.74 13.76
CA THR A 122 -12.61 -18.14 14.12
C THR A 122 -13.78 -19.08 13.87
N GLY A 123 -14.83 -18.61 13.18
CA GLY A 123 -16.02 -19.42 12.83
C GLY A 123 -16.92 -19.78 14.03
N LYS A 124 -16.64 -19.27 15.25
CA LYS A 124 -17.50 -19.48 16.42
C LYS A 124 -18.82 -18.70 16.33
N ARG A 125 -18.83 -17.59 15.56
CA ARG A 125 -20.01 -16.83 15.21
C ARG A 125 -20.12 -16.76 13.68
N GLN A 126 -21.08 -17.46 13.13
CA GLN A 126 -21.26 -17.60 11.68
C GLN A 126 -22.46 -16.81 11.14
N ARG A 127 -23.26 -16.18 12.01
CA ARG A 127 -24.48 -15.47 11.61
C ARG A 127 -24.56 -14.09 12.24
N TRP A 128 -25.11 -13.15 11.49
CA TRP A 128 -25.48 -11.87 12.02
C TRP A 128 -26.62 -12.02 13.04
N GLY A 129 -26.58 -11.29 14.12
CA GLY A 129 -27.52 -11.40 15.24
C GLY A 129 -28.36 -10.14 15.48
N ALA A 130 -28.50 -9.24 14.47
CA ALA A 130 -29.23 -8.00 14.66
C ALA A 130 -29.92 -7.53 13.37
N GLY A 131 -31.10 -6.92 13.55
CA GLY A 131 -31.85 -6.22 12.50
C GLY A 131 -32.36 -7.13 11.39
N ALA A 132 -32.50 -6.58 10.20
CA ALA A 132 -32.99 -7.30 9.01
C ALA A 132 -32.10 -8.47 8.56
N ASP A 133 -30.84 -8.48 9.02
CA ASP A 133 -29.87 -9.53 8.67
C ASP A 133 -29.76 -10.62 9.75
N GLU A 134 -30.72 -10.66 10.70
CA GLU A 134 -30.73 -11.70 11.74
C GLU A 134 -30.75 -13.09 11.13
N GLY A 135 -29.81 -13.93 11.55
CA GLY A 135 -29.67 -15.29 11.05
C GLY A 135 -29.00 -15.43 9.68
N ARG A 136 -28.65 -14.33 8.98
CA ARG A 136 -27.88 -14.38 7.74
C ARG A 136 -26.44 -14.81 8.00
N GLN A 137 -25.91 -15.65 7.13
CA GLN A 137 -24.52 -16.12 7.25
C GLN A 137 -23.56 -14.97 7.00
N ILE A 138 -22.53 -14.87 7.83
CA ILE A 138 -21.45 -13.89 7.69
C ILE A 138 -20.49 -14.42 6.64
N THR A 139 -20.12 -13.57 5.67
CA THR A 139 -19.02 -13.85 4.73
C THR A 139 -17.74 -13.22 5.26
N VAL A 140 -16.77 -14.02 5.65
CA VAL A 140 -15.50 -13.58 6.24
C VAL A 140 -14.48 -13.36 5.14
N VAL A 141 -14.04 -12.11 4.97
CA VAL A 141 -12.97 -11.71 4.03
C VAL A 141 -11.67 -11.53 4.80
N HIS A 142 -10.65 -12.32 4.46
CA HIS A 142 -9.35 -12.34 5.13
C HIS A 142 -8.22 -12.01 4.16
N LYS A 143 -7.14 -11.41 4.66
CA LYS A 143 -5.96 -11.10 3.88
C LYS A 143 -5.04 -12.31 3.73
N ALA A 144 -4.42 -12.44 2.55
CA ALA A 144 -3.39 -13.43 2.28
C ALA A 144 -2.14 -13.19 3.14
N GLN A 145 -1.37 -14.24 3.34
CA GLN A 145 -0.09 -14.19 4.06
C GLN A 145 0.92 -13.25 3.38
N GLY A 146 1.83 -12.66 4.17
CA GLY A 146 2.83 -11.69 3.67
C GLY A 146 2.30 -10.26 3.52
N ARG A 147 1.08 -9.98 4.02
CA ARG A 147 0.49 -8.64 4.05
C ARG A 147 0.55 -8.08 5.46
N SER A 148 1.18 -6.93 5.67
CA SER A 148 1.24 -6.27 7.00
C SER A 148 -0.13 -6.10 7.63
N THR A 149 -1.16 -5.82 6.82
CA THR A 149 -2.54 -5.69 7.32
C THR A 149 -3.03 -6.99 7.96
N GLN A 150 -2.67 -8.17 7.41
CA GLN A 150 -2.97 -9.45 8.02
C GLN A 150 -2.18 -9.67 9.31
N GLU A 151 -0.87 -9.43 9.26
CA GLU A 151 0.02 -9.63 10.40
C GLU A 151 -0.43 -8.81 11.62
N LEU A 152 -0.72 -7.51 11.40
CA LEU A 152 -1.18 -6.61 12.47
C LEU A 152 -2.57 -6.98 12.99
N PHE A 153 -3.50 -7.38 12.11
CA PHE A 153 -4.82 -7.87 12.51
C PHE A 153 -4.70 -9.11 13.40
N LEU A 154 -3.93 -10.11 12.98
CA LEU A 154 -3.73 -11.33 13.74
C LEU A 154 -3.06 -11.06 15.10
N ALA A 155 -2.03 -10.21 15.12
CA ALA A 155 -1.34 -9.84 16.35
C ALA A 155 -2.27 -9.13 17.35
N TYR A 156 -3.06 -8.16 16.88
CA TYR A 156 -3.99 -7.41 17.72
C TYR A 156 -5.06 -8.31 18.35
N PHE A 157 -5.70 -9.14 17.52
CA PHE A 157 -6.72 -10.08 17.98
C PHE A 157 -6.17 -11.34 18.60
N GLN A 158 -4.86 -11.48 18.75
CA GLN A 158 -4.16 -12.66 19.31
C GLN A 158 -4.61 -13.97 18.62
N LEU A 159 -4.61 -13.96 17.31
CA LEU A 159 -5.00 -15.08 16.47
C LEU A 159 -3.79 -15.62 15.69
N GLU A 160 -3.73 -16.93 15.55
CA GLU A 160 -2.88 -17.57 14.56
C GLU A 160 -3.63 -17.66 13.22
N ASN A 161 -2.91 -17.55 12.09
CA ASN A 161 -3.54 -17.64 10.78
C ASN A 161 -4.32 -18.94 10.55
N SER A 162 -3.89 -20.05 11.14
CA SER A 162 -4.55 -21.36 11.11
C SER A 162 -5.89 -21.41 11.86
N GLN A 163 -6.15 -20.47 12.75
CA GLN A 163 -7.41 -20.35 13.49
C GLN A 163 -8.50 -19.60 12.71
N VAL A 164 -8.09 -18.84 11.70
CA VAL A 164 -9.05 -18.07 10.90
C VAL A 164 -9.74 -18.96 9.90
N GLN A 165 -11.07 -18.82 9.80
CA GLN A 165 -11.94 -19.55 8.88
C GLN A 165 -12.53 -18.58 7.85
N PRO A 166 -11.79 -18.24 6.77
CA PRO A 166 -12.24 -17.29 5.79
C PRO A 166 -13.11 -17.95 4.72
N ASP A 167 -14.15 -17.24 4.26
CA ASP A 167 -14.87 -17.59 3.04
C ASP A 167 -14.14 -17.10 1.79
N ARG A 168 -13.41 -15.97 1.92
CA ARG A 168 -12.62 -15.38 0.84
C ARG A 168 -11.26 -14.94 1.34
N VAL A 169 -10.21 -15.28 0.59
CA VAL A 169 -8.84 -14.78 0.84
C VAL A 169 -8.47 -13.81 -0.27
N ILE A 170 -8.02 -12.62 0.12
CA ILE A 170 -7.68 -11.52 -0.81
C ILE A 170 -6.25 -11.00 -0.57
N GLY A 171 -5.62 -10.47 -1.62
CA GLY A 171 -4.31 -9.86 -1.53
C GLY A 171 -4.35 -8.36 -1.26
N GLU A 172 -5.01 -7.62 -2.13
CA GLU A 172 -4.98 -6.16 -2.17
C GLU A 172 -6.15 -5.53 -1.39
N ASN A 173 -6.00 -4.26 -0.95
CA ASN A 173 -7.08 -3.53 -0.27
C ASN A 173 -8.33 -3.42 -1.17
N GLN A 174 -8.14 -3.10 -2.44
CA GLN A 174 -9.23 -2.97 -3.40
C GLN A 174 -10.03 -4.27 -3.60
N GLN A 175 -9.37 -5.43 -3.55
CA GLN A 175 -10.07 -6.72 -3.61
C GLN A 175 -10.96 -6.93 -2.37
N GLY A 176 -10.46 -6.57 -1.18
CA GLY A 176 -11.23 -6.64 0.07
C GLY A 176 -12.43 -5.72 0.07
N ILE A 177 -12.24 -4.48 -0.36
CA ILE A 177 -13.31 -3.48 -0.49
C ILE A 177 -14.38 -3.95 -1.46
N LYS A 178 -13.99 -4.41 -2.65
CA LYS A 178 -14.94 -4.95 -3.65
C LYS A 178 -15.69 -6.19 -3.13
N ALA A 179 -15.01 -7.07 -2.38
CA ALA A 179 -15.64 -8.25 -1.79
C ALA A 179 -16.71 -7.88 -0.76
N VAL A 180 -16.46 -6.85 0.06
CA VAL A 180 -17.42 -6.36 1.06
C VAL A 180 -18.52 -5.52 0.42
N ALA A 181 -18.20 -4.66 -0.53
CA ALA A 181 -19.19 -3.84 -1.24
C ALA A 181 -20.17 -4.66 -2.09
N GLY A 182 -19.77 -5.84 -2.55
CA GLY A 182 -20.59 -6.75 -3.33
C GLY A 182 -21.40 -7.76 -2.52
N ASP A 183 -21.31 -7.74 -1.19
CA ASP A 183 -21.98 -8.72 -0.33
C ASP A 183 -22.44 -8.04 0.99
N PRO A 184 -23.77 -7.82 1.16
CA PRO A 184 -24.32 -7.18 2.36
C PRO A 184 -23.98 -7.87 3.67
N PHE A 185 -23.59 -9.15 3.63
CA PHE A 185 -23.29 -9.95 4.81
C PHE A 185 -21.79 -10.12 5.05
N ALA A 186 -20.94 -9.49 4.23
CA ALA A 186 -19.50 -9.59 4.36
C ALA A 186 -18.95 -8.69 5.46
N ILE A 187 -17.87 -9.16 6.09
CA ILE A 187 -16.98 -8.43 6.96
C ILE A 187 -15.54 -8.59 6.45
N GLY A 188 -14.78 -7.51 6.49
CA GLY A 188 -13.37 -7.51 6.11
C GLY A 188 -12.58 -6.50 6.91
N TYR A 189 -11.29 -6.37 6.62
CA TYR A 189 -10.44 -5.34 7.20
C TYR A 189 -9.41 -4.87 6.17
N VAL A 190 -9.19 -3.56 6.13
CA VAL A 190 -8.33 -2.88 5.16
C VAL A 190 -7.71 -1.62 5.78
N SER A 191 -6.86 -0.92 5.05
CA SER A 191 -6.37 0.43 5.39
C SER A 191 -7.52 1.40 5.67
N ILE A 192 -7.40 2.22 6.72
CA ILE A 192 -8.37 3.30 7.03
C ILE A 192 -8.41 4.28 5.86
N GLY A 193 -7.26 4.77 5.40
CA GLY A 193 -7.20 5.74 4.31
C GLY A 193 -7.90 5.23 3.06
N THR A 194 -7.56 4.01 2.62
CA THR A 194 -8.21 3.40 1.45
C THR A 194 -9.72 3.21 1.65
N ALA A 195 -10.15 2.82 2.86
CA ALA A 195 -11.58 2.60 3.15
C ALA A 195 -12.38 3.91 3.17
N ILE A 196 -11.83 4.99 3.74
CA ILE A 196 -12.47 6.31 3.74
C ILE A 196 -12.61 6.83 2.30
N TYR A 197 -11.50 6.83 1.56
CA TYR A 197 -11.50 7.25 0.15
C TYR A 197 -12.61 6.55 -0.65
N GLU A 198 -12.68 5.24 -0.56
CA GLU A 198 -13.68 4.45 -1.29
C GLU A 198 -15.12 4.71 -0.82
N ALA A 199 -15.34 4.82 0.49
CA ALA A 199 -16.66 5.09 1.04
C ALA A 199 -17.19 6.48 0.62
N GLU A 200 -16.33 7.51 0.63
CA GLU A 200 -16.67 8.87 0.20
C GLU A 200 -16.90 8.96 -1.30
N ASN A 201 -16.21 8.12 -2.08
CA ASN A 201 -16.43 8.02 -3.53
C ASN A 201 -17.60 7.06 -3.92
N GLY A 202 -18.45 6.71 -2.96
CA GLY A 202 -19.72 6.03 -3.22
C GLY A 202 -19.68 4.50 -3.16
N THR A 203 -18.52 3.87 -2.92
CA THR A 203 -18.42 2.41 -2.72
C THR A 203 -19.26 1.98 -1.53
N ALA A 204 -20.01 0.87 -1.66
CA ALA A 204 -21.00 0.45 -0.68
C ALA A 204 -20.37 -0.21 0.57
N ILE A 205 -19.47 0.48 1.23
CA ILE A 205 -18.85 0.06 2.49
C ILE A 205 -19.05 1.11 3.58
N ARG A 206 -18.87 0.68 4.83
CA ARG A 206 -18.66 1.57 5.96
C ARG A 206 -17.68 0.97 6.96
N LEU A 207 -16.99 1.84 7.69
CA LEU A 207 -16.01 1.49 8.69
C LEU A 207 -16.70 1.32 10.04
N LEU A 208 -16.39 0.25 10.76
CA LEU A 208 -16.81 0.05 12.13
C LEU A 208 -15.83 0.71 13.10
N PRO A 209 -16.32 1.28 14.23
CA PRO A 209 -15.44 1.68 15.31
C PRO A 209 -14.77 0.44 15.92
N LEU A 210 -13.53 0.61 16.37
CA LEU A 210 -12.79 -0.40 17.12
C LEU A 210 -12.60 0.09 18.56
N GLU A 211 -13.00 -0.72 19.54
CA GLU A 211 -13.06 -0.32 20.96
C GLU A 211 -13.77 1.03 21.20
N GLY A 212 -14.85 1.26 20.48
CA GLY A 212 -15.61 2.50 20.53
C GLY A 212 -14.94 3.72 19.87
N ARG A 213 -13.76 3.54 19.25
CA ARG A 213 -13.02 4.62 18.60
C ARG A 213 -13.28 4.61 17.09
N PRO A 214 -13.74 5.71 16.51
CA PRO A 214 -13.94 5.80 15.06
C PRO A 214 -12.63 5.55 14.29
N ALA A 215 -12.73 4.81 13.19
CA ALA A 215 -11.62 4.66 12.25
C ALA A 215 -11.55 5.93 11.39
N SER A 216 -10.80 6.94 11.85
CA SER A 216 -10.67 8.24 11.18
C SER A 216 -9.28 8.84 11.36
N LEU A 217 -8.89 9.76 10.45
CA LEU A 217 -7.62 10.49 10.53
C LEU A 217 -7.49 11.28 11.84
N ALA A 218 -8.57 11.91 12.30
CA ALA A 218 -8.56 12.70 13.53
C ALA A 218 -8.19 11.85 14.75
N VAL A 219 -8.71 10.62 14.85
CA VAL A 219 -8.39 9.70 15.95
C VAL A 219 -6.98 9.12 15.80
N LEU A 220 -6.52 8.87 14.56
CA LEU A 220 -5.14 8.48 14.29
C LEU A 220 -4.14 9.56 14.70
N ALA A 221 -4.39 10.83 14.34
CA ALA A 221 -3.54 11.97 14.67
C ALA A 221 -3.41 12.16 16.19
N GLN A 222 -4.44 11.88 16.95
CA GLN A 222 -4.42 11.91 18.41
C GLN A 222 -3.71 10.72 19.06
N GLY A 223 -3.21 9.75 18.25
CA GLY A 223 -2.57 8.54 18.76
C GLY A 223 -3.51 7.57 19.45
N GLY A 224 -4.83 7.75 19.29
CA GLY A 224 -5.87 7.04 20.05
C GLY A 224 -6.41 5.77 19.37
N TYR A 225 -6.04 5.46 18.13
CA TYR A 225 -6.62 4.31 17.42
C TYR A 225 -5.83 3.02 17.67
N PRO A 226 -6.50 1.92 18.07
CA PRO A 226 -5.78 0.70 18.53
C PRO A 226 -4.95 0.01 17.44
N LEU A 227 -5.42 0.02 16.20
CA LEU A 227 -4.73 -0.58 15.05
C LEU A 227 -4.05 0.50 14.17
N ALA A 228 -3.48 1.54 14.79
CA ALA A 228 -2.60 2.49 14.11
C ALA A 228 -1.30 1.80 13.68
N ARG A 229 -0.71 2.25 12.57
CA ARG A 229 0.52 1.69 12.01
C ARG A 229 1.37 2.73 11.31
N GLU A 230 2.64 2.42 11.21
CA GLU A 230 3.61 3.17 10.40
C GLU A 230 3.49 2.81 8.92
N LEU A 231 3.80 3.78 8.07
CA LEU A 231 4.07 3.61 6.65
C LEU A 231 5.55 3.91 6.43
N ASN A 232 6.30 2.92 5.98
CA ASN A 232 7.74 3.01 5.80
C ASN A 232 8.12 2.69 4.35
N LEU A 233 9.12 3.40 3.84
CA LEU A 233 9.98 2.91 2.77
C LEU A 233 11.19 2.24 3.41
N VAL A 234 11.65 1.13 2.86
CA VAL A 234 12.80 0.40 3.39
C VAL A 234 13.86 0.23 2.32
N THR A 235 15.12 0.28 2.75
CA THR A 235 16.31 0.06 1.93
C THR A 235 17.16 -1.06 2.52
N HIS A 236 18.06 -1.61 1.71
CA HIS A 236 19.03 -2.61 2.13
C HIS A 236 20.41 -2.22 1.60
N GLY A 237 21.36 -2.00 2.52
CA GLY A 237 22.72 -1.58 2.17
C GLY A 237 22.85 -0.11 1.77
N GLU A 238 23.84 0.19 0.92
CA GLU A 238 24.15 1.57 0.52
C GLU A 238 23.13 2.08 -0.52
N MET A 239 22.61 3.28 -0.29
CA MET A 239 21.64 3.92 -1.18
C MET A 239 22.35 4.63 -2.34
N SER A 240 21.84 4.46 -3.55
CA SER A 240 22.25 5.26 -4.70
C SER A 240 21.73 6.70 -4.59
N PRO A 241 22.40 7.70 -5.22
CA PRO A 241 21.93 9.08 -5.18
C PRO A 241 20.46 9.26 -5.58
N PRO A 242 19.92 8.64 -6.64
CA PRO A 242 18.51 8.76 -6.99
C PRO A 242 17.55 8.24 -5.89
N VAL A 243 17.93 7.20 -5.13
CA VAL A 243 17.15 6.69 -4.00
C VAL A 243 17.11 7.71 -2.87
N VAL A 244 18.26 8.32 -2.54
CA VAL A 244 18.35 9.38 -1.52
C VAL A 244 17.47 10.57 -1.90
N ASP A 245 17.56 11.02 -3.16
CA ASP A 245 16.79 12.15 -3.68
C ASP A 245 15.28 11.86 -3.65
N PHE A 246 14.86 10.65 -4.04
CA PHE A 246 13.46 10.26 -4.01
C PHE A 246 12.91 10.15 -2.57
N LEU A 247 13.69 9.60 -1.63
CA LEU A 247 13.31 9.58 -0.21
C LEU A 247 13.16 10.99 0.36
N ALA A 248 14.08 11.90 0.02
CA ALA A 248 13.98 13.30 0.42
C ALA A 248 12.72 13.96 -0.19
N PHE A 249 12.42 13.68 -1.46
CA PHE A 249 11.25 14.19 -2.16
C PHE A 249 9.93 13.76 -1.50
N VAL A 250 9.76 12.47 -1.23
CA VAL A 250 8.48 11.94 -0.68
C VAL A 250 8.22 12.41 0.75
N THR A 251 9.24 12.88 1.47
CA THR A 251 9.12 13.40 2.84
C THR A 251 9.09 14.93 2.92
N ARG A 252 9.09 15.63 1.78
CA ARG A 252 8.98 17.10 1.74
C ARG A 252 7.65 17.55 2.31
N THR A 253 7.64 18.68 3.01
CA THR A 253 6.44 19.25 3.62
C THR A 253 5.39 19.69 2.58
N ASP A 254 5.81 20.07 1.37
CA ASP A 254 4.91 20.42 0.27
C ASP A 254 4.27 19.20 -0.42
N MET A 255 4.61 17.97 -0.01
CA MET A 255 3.92 16.75 -0.39
C MET A 255 2.80 16.34 0.59
N ALA A 256 2.61 17.08 1.69
CA ALA A 256 1.62 16.74 2.72
C ALA A 256 0.18 16.68 2.17
N ASP A 257 -0.17 17.52 1.19
CA ASP A 257 -1.45 17.49 0.50
C ASP A 257 -1.73 16.12 -0.14
N VAL A 258 -0.73 15.51 -0.76
CA VAL A 258 -0.86 14.17 -1.37
C VAL A 258 -1.21 13.13 -0.32
N TYR A 259 -0.54 13.16 0.83
CA TYR A 259 -0.87 12.24 1.93
C TYR A 259 -2.31 12.40 2.40
N HIS A 260 -2.78 13.64 2.56
CA HIS A 260 -4.15 13.93 2.98
C HIS A 260 -5.19 13.50 1.93
N ASP A 261 -4.91 13.65 0.65
CA ASP A 261 -5.78 13.21 -0.45
C ASP A 261 -5.98 11.69 -0.45
N TYR A 262 -4.97 10.93 0.05
CA TYR A 262 -5.06 9.48 0.26
C TYR A 262 -5.49 9.09 1.67
N TYR A 263 -5.88 10.06 2.52
CA TYR A 263 -6.27 9.84 3.92
C TYR A 263 -5.18 9.17 4.75
N PHE A 264 -3.94 9.62 4.58
CA PHE A 264 -2.80 9.25 5.43
C PHE A 264 -2.28 10.47 6.19
N LEU A 265 -1.64 10.23 7.33
CA LEU A 265 -0.92 11.27 8.06
C LEU A 265 0.54 11.27 7.60
N PRO A 266 1.09 12.40 7.13
CA PRO A 266 2.51 12.48 6.81
C PRO A 266 3.38 12.32 8.06
N ALA A 267 4.65 11.88 7.89
CA ALA A 267 5.57 11.67 9.01
C ALA A 267 5.98 12.99 9.69
N ALA A 268 5.92 14.11 8.96
CA ALA A 268 6.35 15.43 9.43
C ALA A 268 5.28 16.18 10.27
N GLU A 269 4.11 15.61 10.47
CA GLU A 269 3.06 16.05 11.39
C GLU A 269 3.05 15.14 12.62
#